data_387e0bd93f842bf9bd813770378aa839
#
_entry.id   387e0bd93f842bf9bd813770378aa839
#
_cell.length_a   1.000
_cell.length_b   1.000
_cell.length_c   1.000
_cell.angle_alpha   90.00
_cell.angle_beta   90.00
_cell.angle_gamma   90.00
#
_symmetry.space_group_name_H-M   'P 1'
#
loop_
_entity.id
_entity.type
_entity.pdbx_description
1 polymer ?
#
loop_
_entity_poly.entity_id
_entity_poly.type
_entity_poly.pdbx_seq_one_letter_code
_entity_poly.pdbx_strand_id
1 'polypeptide(L)'
;SFGKLKISGGATINLIYSNGGCYFTGHPLINKQLSGCNISISWSEGGRIRVGPREHKHGVLKMRSKNVSSGFHVSLAVNIEKYLYGLAEMPSHWNVKALEAQALVGRSYAVFQYLKQNEPSKQNSFDSGLSDSRQSYCWCHIGSTASSQYYYGYLKEIAGPNWVQAVNNTAGKVITYDGGYTQSSVIQAFYSSSTGGKTNDNVVGFGSATPWPYLKTVDDPWSVDNSVGNSKAAWSYDFSSYQLAKNILCGDSPCFDSVTDIYVSSVAESGAALQVTMKGYRNGYAKSVTKSGRNIKSQLGFTSHYFSTSSQSDVSTLSVGPITVNNSTQDSDNVTTSTGDIAQYATSSAGLNLLSKSGLL
;
A
#
# COMPACT_ATOMS: atom_id res chain seq x y z
N SER A 1 -4.06 -5.62 38.90
CA SER A 1 -4.39 -7.00 38.46
C SER A 1 -5.23 -6.94 37.20
N PHE A 2 -4.74 -7.51 36.12
CA PHE A 2 -5.50 -7.60 34.88
C PHE A 2 -6.61 -8.63 35.07
N GLY A 3 -7.85 -8.16 35.20
CA GLY A 3 -8.99 -9.07 35.27
C GLY A 3 -9.17 -9.78 33.94
N LYS A 4 -9.18 -11.13 33.96
CA LYS A 4 -9.56 -11.94 32.80
C LYS A 4 -11.07 -12.16 32.83
N LEU A 5 -11.76 -11.84 31.75
CA LEU A 5 -13.17 -12.17 31.54
C LEU A 5 -13.27 -13.22 30.44
N LYS A 6 -13.91 -14.33 30.74
CA LYS A 6 -14.21 -15.38 29.77
C LYS A 6 -15.67 -15.24 29.32
N ILE A 7 -15.88 -15.18 28.01
CA ILE A 7 -17.19 -15.01 27.37
C ILE A 7 -17.45 -16.26 26.52
N SER A 8 -18.67 -16.79 26.56
CA SER A 8 -19.09 -17.93 25.73
C SER A 8 -19.13 -17.54 24.25
N GLY A 9 -18.89 -18.51 23.37
CA GLY A 9 -18.95 -18.28 21.92
C GLY A 9 -20.33 -17.81 21.47
N GLY A 10 -20.36 -17.02 20.39
CA GLY A 10 -21.57 -16.43 19.83
C GLY A 10 -22.06 -15.15 20.51
N ALA A 11 -21.45 -14.73 21.60
CA ALA A 11 -21.81 -13.48 22.27
C ALA A 11 -21.38 -12.25 21.48
N THR A 12 -22.26 -11.25 21.40
CA THR A 12 -21.95 -9.90 20.94
C THR A 12 -21.69 -9.01 22.15
N ILE A 13 -20.56 -8.33 22.15
CA ILE A 13 -20.23 -7.35 23.19
C ILE A 13 -19.91 -6.01 22.53
N ASN A 14 -20.30 -4.94 23.19
CA ASN A 14 -19.93 -3.59 22.80
C ASN A 14 -18.89 -3.07 23.80
N LEU A 15 -17.85 -2.44 23.28
CA LEU A 15 -16.89 -1.69 24.06
C LEU A 15 -17.26 -0.20 23.93
N ILE A 16 -17.55 0.43 25.03
CA ILE A 16 -17.89 1.86 25.06
C ILE A 16 -16.94 2.62 25.98
N TYR A 17 -16.71 3.87 25.66
CA TYR A 17 -16.05 4.84 26.52
C TYR A 17 -17.09 5.83 27.03
N SER A 18 -17.22 5.96 28.33
CA SER A 18 -18.17 6.86 28.98
C SER A 18 -17.66 7.28 30.35
N ASN A 19 -17.91 8.52 30.74
CA ASN A 19 -17.57 9.06 32.06
C ASN A 19 -16.15 8.75 32.54
N GLY A 20 -15.17 8.91 31.63
CA GLY A 20 -13.75 8.68 31.95
C GLY A 20 -13.33 7.21 32.04
N GLY A 21 -14.20 6.26 31.74
CA GLY A 21 -13.93 4.83 31.82
C GLY A 21 -14.35 4.05 30.58
N CYS A 22 -13.87 2.84 30.48
CA CYS A 22 -14.25 1.87 29.45
C CYS A 22 -15.15 0.79 30.03
N TYR A 23 -16.16 0.41 29.29
CA TYR A 23 -17.18 -0.56 29.72
C TYR A 23 -17.43 -1.58 28.62
N PHE A 24 -17.58 -2.84 29.01
CA PHE A 24 -18.23 -3.84 28.16
C PHE A 24 -19.74 -3.86 28.43
N THR A 25 -20.51 -3.83 27.35
CA THR A 25 -21.98 -3.90 27.38
C THR A 25 -22.52 -4.83 26.30
N GLY A 26 -23.82 -5.10 26.31
CA GLY A 26 -24.48 -5.89 25.26
C GLY A 26 -24.59 -7.38 25.55
N HIS A 27 -24.09 -7.86 26.68
CA HIS A 27 -24.30 -9.23 27.14
C HIS A 27 -24.95 -9.20 28.54
N PRO A 28 -25.96 -10.01 28.81
CA PRO A 28 -26.72 -9.97 30.13
C PRO A 28 -25.83 -10.10 31.37
N LEU A 29 -24.68 -10.78 31.22
CA LEU A 29 -23.75 -11.00 32.33
C LEU A 29 -22.61 -9.97 32.39
N ILE A 30 -22.56 -9.02 31.45
CA ILE A 30 -21.42 -8.11 31.29
C ILE A 30 -21.92 -6.68 31.13
N ASN A 31 -22.10 -6.03 32.25
CA ASN A 31 -22.15 -4.57 32.33
C ASN A 31 -21.07 -4.14 33.31
N LYS A 32 -19.81 -4.27 32.89
CA LYS A 32 -18.67 -4.13 33.78
C LYS A 32 -17.75 -3.00 33.33
N GLN A 33 -17.47 -2.11 34.27
CA GLN A 33 -16.38 -1.16 34.12
C GLN A 33 -15.05 -1.90 34.10
N LEU A 34 -14.20 -1.55 33.14
CA LEU A 34 -12.86 -2.10 33.02
C LEU A 34 -11.88 -1.29 33.83
N SER A 35 -10.85 -1.94 34.38
CA SER A 35 -9.79 -1.26 35.12
C SER A 35 -8.90 -0.33 34.28
N GLY A 36 -9.16 -0.28 32.98
CA GLY A 36 -8.45 0.58 32.02
C GLY A 36 -8.99 0.38 30.60
N CYS A 37 -8.58 1.24 29.69
CA CYS A 37 -9.03 1.26 28.32
C CYS A 37 -8.08 0.56 27.34
N ASN A 38 -7.09 -0.16 27.84
CA ASN A 38 -6.19 -1.01 27.06
C ASN A 38 -6.63 -2.46 27.22
N ILE A 39 -7.19 -3.05 26.18
CA ILE A 39 -7.87 -4.34 26.21
C ILE A 39 -7.21 -5.27 25.22
N SER A 40 -6.94 -6.51 25.66
CA SER A 40 -6.55 -7.61 24.78
C SER A 40 -7.62 -8.67 24.78
N ILE A 41 -8.03 -9.11 23.61
CA ILE A 41 -9.04 -10.15 23.43
C ILE A 41 -8.38 -11.30 22.67
N SER A 42 -8.38 -12.47 23.27
CA SER A 42 -8.00 -13.73 22.65
C SER A 42 -9.19 -14.68 22.63
N TRP A 43 -9.17 -15.64 21.75
CA TRP A 43 -10.20 -16.66 21.62
C TRP A 43 -9.60 -18.06 21.64
N SER A 44 -10.42 -19.06 21.92
CA SER A 44 -10.01 -20.46 21.94
C SER A 44 -9.59 -20.95 20.55
N GLU A 45 -8.80 -22.00 20.50
CA GLU A 45 -8.47 -22.71 19.27
C GLU A 45 -9.75 -23.06 18.48
N GLY A 46 -9.73 -22.81 17.16
CA GLY A 46 -10.90 -22.96 16.29
C GLY A 46 -11.93 -21.82 16.38
N GLY A 47 -11.86 -20.98 17.42
CA GLY A 47 -12.74 -19.81 17.57
C GLY A 47 -12.38 -18.68 16.58
N ARG A 48 -13.30 -17.72 16.49
CA ARG A 48 -13.17 -16.54 15.63
C ARG A 48 -13.76 -15.33 16.34
N ILE A 49 -13.26 -14.17 16.01
CA ILE A 49 -13.83 -12.89 16.44
C ILE A 49 -14.16 -12.02 15.23
N ARG A 50 -15.29 -11.35 15.26
CA ARG A 50 -15.68 -10.36 14.26
C ARG A 50 -15.58 -8.96 14.85
N VAL A 51 -14.93 -8.05 14.10
CA VAL A 51 -14.87 -6.63 14.43
C VAL A 51 -15.26 -5.84 13.19
N GLY A 52 -16.41 -5.19 13.24
CA GLY A 52 -17.00 -4.58 12.05
C GLY A 52 -17.20 -5.61 10.93
N PRO A 53 -16.77 -5.32 9.70
CA PRO A 53 -16.94 -6.23 8.56
C PRO A 53 -15.91 -7.37 8.53
N ARG A 54 -14.88 -7.35 9.39
CA ARG A 54 -13.76 -8.28 9.34
C ARG A 54 -13.86 -9.36 10.39
N GLU A 55 -13.56 -10.58 9.98
CA GLU A 55 -13.47 -11.75 10.83
C GLU A 55 -12.01 -12.18 10.99
N HIS A 56 -11.60 -12.52 12.21
CA HIS A 56 -10.24 -12.91 12.57
C HIS A 56 -10.24 -14.29 13.22
N LYS A 57 -9.42 -15.19 12.72
CA LYS A 57 -9.19 -16.53 13.26
C LYS A 57 -7.91 -16.62 14.07
N HIS A 58 -6.92 -15.81 13.73
CA HIS A 58 -5.57 -15.86 14.30
C HIS A 58 -5.22 -14.58 15.02
N GLY A 59 -4.38 -14.71 16.06
CA GLY A 59 -3.79 -13.57 16.75
C GLY A 59 -4.52 -13.15 18.02
N VAL A 60 -4.21 -11.94 18.47
CA VAL A 60 -4.81 -11.28 19.63
C VAL A 60 -5.27 -9.89 19.21
N LEU A 61 -6.54 -9.61 19.43
CA LEU A 61 -7.08 -8.29 19.18
C LEU A 61 -6.71 -7.36 20.32
N LYS A 62 -6.12 -6.21 19.99
CA LYS A 62 -5.79 -5.16 20.94
C LYS A 62 -6.63 -3.93 20.66
N MET A 63 -7.28 -3.41 21.68
CA MET A 63 -8.12 -2.22 21.61
C MET A 63 -7.60 -1.17 22.59
N ARG A 64 -7.53 0.09 22.13
CA ARG A 64 -7.07 1.22 22.93
C ARG A 64 -7.96 2.42 22.73
N SER A 65 -8.27 3.11 23.81
CA SER A 65 -8.90 4.42 23.72
C SER A 65 -7.93 5.41 23.08
N LYS A 66 -8.39 6.13 22.07
CA LYS A 66 -7.61 7.18 21.40
C LYS A 66 -7.57 8.46 22.24
N ASN A 67 -8.69 8.87 22.76
CA ASN A 67 -8.95 9.89 23.76
C ASN A 67 -10.45 9.87 24.08
N VAL A 68 -10.87 10.69 25.04
CA VAL A 68 -12.23 10.74 25.63
C VAL A 68 -13.38 10.85 24.62
N SER A 69 -13.13 11.30 23.39
CA SER A 69 -14.18 11.62 22.41
C SER A 69 -14.08 10.88 21.07
N SER A 70 -13.00 10.15 20.79
CA SER A 70 -12.70 9.71 19.43
C SER A 70 -12.68 8.19 19.21
N GLY A 71 -13.22 7.39 20.14
CA GLY A 71 -13.37 5.95 19.99
C GLY A 71 -12.09 5.16 20.26
N PHE A 72 -11.99 3.97 19.65
CA PHE A 72 -10.90 3.04 19.90
C PHE A 72 -10.04 2.82 18.66
N HIS A 73 -8.73 2.76 18.86
CA HIS A 73 -7.85 2.09 17.93
C HIS A 73 -7.99 0.59 18.13
N VAL A 74 -8.17 -0.12 17.04
CA VAL A 74 -8.26 -1.58 17.03
C VAL A 74 -7.13 -2.14 16.18
N SER A 75 -6.28 -2.96 16.76
CA SER A 75 -5.18 -3.62 16.07
C SER A 75 -5.18 -5.12 16.35
N LEU A 76 -4.64 -5.90 15.42
CA LEU A 76 -4.48 -7.35 15.51
C LEU A 76 -2.98 -7.67 15.63
N ALA A 77 -2.57 -8.21 16.76
CA ALA A 77 -1.24 -8.79 16.91
C ALA A 77 -1.29 -10.24 16.41
N VAL A 78 -0.59 -10.53 15.35
CA VAL A 78 -0.69 -11.81 14.64
C VAL A 78 0.67 -12.24 14.08
N ASN A 79 0.91 -13.54 13.99
CA ASN A 79 2.08 -14.11 13.32
C ASN A 79 2.08 -13.70 11.84
N ILE A 80 3.27 -13.44 11.28
CA ILE A 80 3.43 -12.93 9.91
C ILE A 80 2.79 -13.83 8.85
N GLU A 81 2.92 -15.15 8.95
CA GLU A 81 2.33 -16.08 7.98
C GLU A 81 0.80 -16.07 8.08
N LYS A 82 0.27 -16.00 9.29
CA LYS A 82 -1.18 -15.89 9.52
C LYS A 82 -1.74 -14.52 9.12
N TYR A 83 -0.94 -13.46 9.22
CA TYR A 83 -1.26 -12.17 8.64
C TYR A 83 -1.40 -12.26 7.12
N LEU A 84 -0.44 -12.89 6.44
CA LEU A 84 -0.47 -13.05 4.99
C LEU A 84 -1.68 -13.83 4.50
N TYR A 85 -2.19 -14.81 5.24
CA TYR A 85 -3.42 -15.52 4.84
C TYR A 85 -4.60 -14.57 4.64
N GLY A 86 -4.66 -13.51 5.42
CA GLY A 86 -5.72 -12.49 5.32
C GLY A 86 -5.43 -11.33 4.35
N LEU A 87 -4.27 -11.32 3.69
CA LEU A 87 -3.88 -10.27 2.75
C LEU A 87 -4.62 -10.44 1.41
N ALA A 88 -5.33 -9.42 0.95
CA ALA A 88 -6.25 -9.50 -0.18
C ALA A 88 -5.86 -8.58 -1.35
N GLU A 89 -4.59 -8.59 -1.72
CA GLU A 89 -4.04 -7.75 -2.79
C GLU A 89 -4.24 -8.37 -4.18
N MET A 90 -4.36 -9.70 -4.27
CA MET A 90 -4.52 -10.40 -5.55
C MET A 90 -5.72 -11.35 -5.51
N PRO A 91 -6.38 -11.58 -6.67
CA PRO A 91 -7.39 -12.63 -6.82
C PRO A 91 -6.76 -14.01 -6.61
N SER A 92 -7.38 -14.84 -5.76
CA SER A 92 -6.81 -16.14 -5.35
C SER A 92 -6.81 -17.21 -6.45
N HIS A 93 -7.47 -16.97 -7.58
CA HIS A 93 -7.51 -17.89 -8.73
C HIS A 93 -6.35 -17.67 -9.72
N TRP A 94 -5.51 -16.67 -9.49
CA TRP A 94 -4.37 -16.41 -10.36
C TRP A 94 -3.32 -17.52 -10.25
N ASN A 95 -2.38 -17.53 -11.21
CA ASN A 95 -1.30 -18.52 -11.24
C ASN A 95 -0.53 -18.54 -9.91
N VAL A 96 -0.26 -19.75 -9.40
CA VAL A 96 0.38 -19.94 -8.09
C VAL A 96 1.74 -19.24 -8.00
N LYS A 97 2.51 -19.16 -9.08
CA LYS A 97 3.80 -18.45 -9.09
C LYS A 97 3.65 -16.94 -8.92
N ALA A 98 2.61 -16.36 -9.51
CA ALA A 98 2.28 -14.96 -9.27
C ALA A 98 1.84 -14.73 -7.81
N LEU A 99 1.07 -15.65 -7.24
CA LEU A 99 0.67 -15.61 -5.84
C LEU A 99 1.88 -15.78 -4.90
N GLU A 100 2.83 -16.66 -5.21
CA GLU A 100 4.08 -16.84 -4.46
C GLU A 100 4.92 -15.57 -4.49
N ALA A 101 5.06 -14.93 -5.66
CA ALA A 101 5.75 -13.65 -5.79
C ALA A 101 5.10 -12.57 -4.92
N GLN A 102 3.77 -12.45 -4.95
CA GLN A 102 3.05 -11.51 -4.09
C GLN A 102 3.21 -11.82 -2.60
N ALA A 103 3.23 -13.10 -2.22
CA ALA A 103 3.45 -13.49 -0.82
C ALA A 103 4.86 -13.09 -0.34
N LEU A 104 5.89 -13.26 -1.16
CA LEU A 104 7.25 -12.81 -0.88
C LEU A 104 7.34 -11.29 -0.71
N VAL A 105 6.77 -10.55 -1.67
CA VAL A 105 6.76 -9.08 -1.65
C VAL A 105 5.95 -8.55 -0.46
N GLY A 106 4.75 -9.09 -0.24
CA GLY A 106 3.88 -8.70 0.87
C GLY A 106 4.51 -8.97 2.23
N ARG A 107 5.18 -10.12 2.40
CA ARG A 107 5.92 -10.46 3.62
C ARG A 107 7.09 -9.52 3.84
N SER A 108 7.89 -9.27 2.80
CA SER A 108 9.05 -8.38 2.90
C SER A 108 8.64 -6.96 3.28
N TYR A 109 7.57 -6.44 2.68
CA TYR A 109 7.01 -5.14 3.07
C TYR A 109 6.58 -5.13 4.54
N ALA A 110 5.85 -6.17 4.99
CA ALA A 110 5.36 -6.26 6.36
C ALA A 110 6.50 -6.34 7.38
N VAL A 111 7.49 -7.19 7.12
CA VAL A 111 8.68 -7.33 7.97
C VAL A 111 9.49 -6.03 8.00
N PHE A 112 9.69 -5.38 6.85
CA PHE A 112 10.35 -4.07 6.80
C PHE A 112 9.63 -3.04 7.66
N GLN A 113 8.30 -2.93 7.55
CA GLN A 113 7.53 -1.99 8.37
C GLN A 113 7.62 -2.31 9.87
N TYR A 114 7.58 -3.59 10.23
CA TYR A 114 7.79 -4.01 11.61
C TYR A 114 9.16 -3.56 12.13
N LEU A 115 10.23 -3.87 11.41
CA LEU A 115 11.60 -3.52 11.81
C LEU A 115 11.80 -1.99 11.90
N LYS A 116 11.26 -1.26 10.93
CA LYS A 116 11.34 0.22 10.90
C LYS A 116 10.59 0.89 12.04
N GLN A 117 9.45 0.33 12.44
CA GLN A 117 8.57 0.92 13.45
C GLN A 117 8.84 0.41 14.87
N ASN A 118 9.67 -0.63 14.98
CA ASN A 118 9.95 -1.27 16.26
C ASN A 118 11.11 -0.58 16.95
N GLU A 119 10.85 -0.03 18.13
CA GLU A 119 11.86 0.56 19.00
C GLU A 119 12.19 -0.39 20.16
N PRO A 120 13.39 -0.98 20.23
CA PRO A 120 13.74 -1.94 21.27
C PRO A 120 13.51 -1.44 22.70
N SER A 121 13.71 -0.14 22.94
CA SER A 121 13.48 0.50 24.23
C SER A 121 12.02 0.47 24.69
N LYS A 122 11.07 0.26 23.78
CA LYS A 122 9.63 0.24 24.05
C LYS A 122 9.00 -1.17 24.02
N GLN A 123 9.80 -2.22 23.82
CA GLN A 123 9.30 -3.59 23.64
C GLN A 123 8.50 -4.13 24.83
N ASN A 124 8.83 -3.72 26.03
CA ASN A 124 8.17 -4.18 27.27
C ASN A 124 6.83 -3.46 27.55
N SER A 125 6.43 -2.53 26.71
CA SER A 125 5.14 -1.86 26.82
C SER A 125 4.02 -2.68 26.17
N PHE A 126 2.77 -2.41 26.56
CA PHE A 126 1.61 -2.95 25.85
C PHE A 126 1.67 -2.64 24.34
N ASP A 127 2.43 -1.64 23.93
CA ASP A 127 2.57 -1.13 22.58
C ASP A 127 3.51 -1.94 21.70
N SER A 128 4.15 -2.94 22.27
CA SER A 128 5.00 -3.89 21.52
C SER A 128 6.09 -3.19 20.70
N GLY A 129 6.70 -2.14 21.26
CA GLY A 129 7.82 -1.43 20.64
C GLY A 129 7.43 -0.39 19.57
N LEU A 130 6.16 -0.05 19.40
CA LEU A 130 5.73 0.94 18.41
C LEU A 130 6.30 2.33 18.69
N SER A 131 6.78 3.00 17.64
CA SER A 131 7.17 4.41 17.69
C SER A 131 6.00 5.34 18.04
N ASP A 132 6.27 6.51 18.60
CA ASP A 132 5.23 7.47 19.02
C ASP A 132 4.37 7.94 17.84
N SER A 133 4.97 8.11 16.66
CA SER A 133 4.24 8.46 15.45
C SER A 133 3.24 7.38 15.03
N ARG A 134 3.58 6.11 15.21
CA ARG A 134 2.67 5.00 14.92
C ARG A 134 1.60 4.83 15.99
N GLN A 135 1.95 5.08 17.24
CA GLN A 135 0.97 5.11 18.32
C GLN A 135 -0.10 6.17 18.09
N SER A 136 0.28 7.39 17.70
CA SER A 136 -0.67 8.46 17.42
C SER A 136 -1.52 8.21 16.18
N TYR A 137 -1.01 7.49 15.18
CA TYR A 137 -1.70 7.25 13.92
C TYR A 137 -2.67 6.07 13.98
N CYS A 138 -2.22 4.89 14.36
CA CYS A 138 -3.04 3.67 14.28
C CYS A 138 -2.80 2.62 15.37
N TRP A 139 -1.82 2.78 16.24
CA TRP A 139 -1.35 1.74 17.16
C TRP A 139 -1.03 0.42 16.46
N CYS A 140 -0.45 0.50 15.26
CA CYS A 140 -0.14 -0.65 14.43
C CYS A 140 1.16 -0.42 13.65
N HIS A 141 1.89 -1.50 13.32
CA HIS A 141 3.03 -1.44 12.41
C HIS A 141 2.59 -1.16 10.97
N ILE A 142 1.43 -1.70 10.58
CA ILE A 142 0.89 -1.63 9.22
C ILE A 142 -0.61 -1.33 9.29
N GLY A 143 -1.08 -0.40 8.46
CA GLY A 143 -2.50 -0.16 8.26
C GLY A 143 -3.15 -1.29 7.45
N SER A 144 -4.45 -1.46 7.61
CA SER A 144 -5.22 -2.55 6.98
C SER A 144 -5.98 -2.15 5.72
N THR A 145 -5.60 -1.04 5.09
CA THR A 145 -6.24 -0.51 3.87
C THR A 145 -5.24 -0.44 2.72
N ALA A 146 -5.70 -0.18 1.51
CA ALA A 146 -4.87 -0.06 0.31
C ALA A 146 -3.77 1.03 0.40
N SER A 147 -3.83 1.93 1.37
CA SER A 147 -2.74 2.88 1.63
C SER A 147 -1.50 2.25 2.27
N SER A 148 -1.61 1.01 2.75
CA SER A 148 -0.52 0.18 3.28
C SER A 148 -0.57 -1.19 2.64
N GLN A 149 -1.35 -2.12 3.24
CA GLN A 149 -1.67 -3.42 2.69
C GLN A 149 -3.13 -3.75 2.98
N TYR A 150 -3.87 -4.17 1.96
CA TYR A 150 -5.29 -4.47 2.11
C TYR A 150 -5.49 -5.81 2.81
N TYR A 151 -5.81 -5.75 4.10
CA TYR A 151 -6.04 -6.92 4.94
C TYR A 151 -7.55 -7.17 5.10
N TYR A 152 -8.04 -8.31 4.62
CA TYR A 152 -9.45 -8.70 4.68
C TYR A 152 -9.75 -9.70 5.81
N GLY A 153 -8.72 -10.33 6.37
CA GLY A 153 -8.84 -11.27 7.46
C GLY A 153 -9.22 -12.69 7.05
N TYR A 154 -9.92 -13.40 7.92
CA TYR A 154 -10.21 -14.83 7.75
C TYR A 154 -11.02 -15.16 6.49
N LEU A 155 -11.87 -14.25 6.04
CA LEU A 155 -12.66 -14.47 4.81
C LEU A 155 -11.76 -14.64 3.56
N LYS A 156 -10.60 -13.96 3.51
CA LYS A 156 -9.61 -14.17 2.44
C LYS A 156 -8.97 -15.55 2.54
N GLU A 157 -8.66 -16.01 3.75
CA GLU A 157 -8.06 -17.32 3.99
C GLU A 157 -8.97 -18.45 3.48
N ILE A 158 -10.25 -18.43 3.84
CA ILE A 158 -11.18 -19.49 3.43
C ILE A 158 -11.58 -19.43 1.96
N ALA A 159 -11.66 -18.24 1.38
CA ALA A 159 -12.01 -18.06 -0.03
C ALA A 159 -10.82 -18.27 -0.98
N GLY A 160 -9.59 -18.38 -0.46
CA GLY A 160 -8.37 -18.38 -1.25
C GLY A 160 -7.40 -19.51 -0.94
N PRO A 161 -7.76 -20.80 -1.13
CA PRO A 161 -6.86 -21.90 -0.82
C PRO A 161 -5.53 -21.84 -1.59
N ASN A 162 -5.54 -21.41 -2.85
CA ASN A 162 -4.31 -21.22 -3.64
C ASN A 162 -3.43 -20.10 -3.07
N TRP A 163 -4.04 -19.04 -2.53
CA TRP A 163 -3.31 -17.99 -1.84
C TRP A 163 -2.63 -18.52 -0.57
N VAL A 164 -3.37 -19.28 0.25
CA VAL A 164 -2.81 -19.92 1.46
C VAL A 164 -1.66 -20.86 1.10
N GLN A 165 -1.82 -21.64 0.02
CA GLN A 165 -0.76 -22.51 -0.49
C GLN A 165 0.47 -21.70 -0.90
N ALA A 166 0.32 -20.62 -1.65
CA ALA A 166 1.43 -19.76 -2.08
C ALA A 166 2.17 -19.13 -0.88
N VAL A 167 1.45 -18.70 0.15
CA VAL A 167 2.06 -18.22 1.40
C VAL A 167 2.88 -19.33 2.06
N ASN A 168 2.33 -20.55 2.14
CA ASN A 168 3.02 -21.70 2.75
C ASN A 168 4.27 -22.11 1.95
N ASN A 169 4.20 -22.12 0.62
CA ASN A 169 5.33 -22.47 -0.26
C ASN A 169 6.51 -21.49 -0.10
N THR A 170 6.22 -20.28 0.33
CA THR A 170 7.21 -19.20 0.52
C THR A 170 7.45 -18.85 1.98
N ALA A 171 6.94 -19.65 2.92
CA ALA A 171 6.99 -19.35 4.35
C ALA A 171 8.43 -19.08 4.82
N GLY A 172 8.58 -18.07 5.67
CA GLY A 172 9.86 -17.66 6.25
C GLY A 172 10.83 -16.95 5.29
N LYS A 173 10.48 -16.79 4.00
CA LYS A 173 11.34 -16.13 3.01
C LYS A 173 11.01 -14.66 2.88
N VAL A 174 12.02 -13.80 2.86
CA VAL A 174 11.93 -12.36 2.60
C VAL A 174 12.93 -11.94 1.55
N ILE A 175 12.69 -10.84 0.88
CA ILE A 175 13.60 -10.28 -0.12
C ILE A 175 14.57 -9.34 0.60
N THR A 176 15.86 -9.49 0.34
CA THR A 176 16.93 -8.70 0.93
C THR A 176 17.79 -8.02 -0.13
N TYR A 177 18.53 -7.00 0.28
CA TYR A 177 19.50 -6.31 -0.56
C TYR A 177 20.84 -6.18 0.15
N ASP A 178 21.93 -6.59 -0.50
CA ASP A 178 23.29 -6.65 0.08
C ASP A 178 24.07 -5.32 -0.02
N GLY A 179 23.48 -4.28 -0.53
CA GLY A 179 24.15 -3.02 -0.84
C GLY A 179 24.52 -2.12 0.36
N GLY A 180 24.79 -2.69 1.55
CA GLY A 180 25.44 -1.93 2.64
C GLY A 180 24.49 -1.20 3.59
N TYR A 181 23.24 -1.55 3.69
CA TYR A 181 22.34 -1.04 4.74
C TYR A 181 22.51 -1.87 6.02
N THR A 182 23.04 -1.27 7.05
CA THR A 182 23.62 -1.91 8.22
C THR A 182 22.66 -2.48 9.27
N GLN A 183 21.33 -2.41 9.14
CA GLN A 183 20.43 -2.88 10.20
C GLN A 183 19.38 -3.92 9.82
N SER A 184 18.97 -4.02 8.61
CA SER A 184 18.28 -5.20 8.08
C SER A 184 18.39 -5.17 6.57
N SER A 185 18.89 -6.22 5.99
CA SER A 185 18.95 -6.39 4.56
C SER A 185 17.56 -6.56 3.91
N VAL A 186 16.49 -6.61 4.70
CA VAL A 186 15.11 -6.72 4.19
C VAL A 186 14.68 -5.43 3.50
N ILE A 187 14.22 -5.54 2.25
CA ILE A 187 13.80 -4.38 1.47
C ILE A 187 12.35 -3.95 1.78
N GLN A 188 12.07 -2.66 1.59
CA GLN A 188 10.69 -2.20 1.48
C GLN A 188 10.17 -2.53 0.08
N ALA A 189 9.57 -3.70 -0.04
CA ALA A 189 9.11 -4.23 -1.30
C ALA A 189 7.75 -3.63 -1.69
N PHE A 190 7.77 -2.61 -2.55
CA PHE A 190 6.54 -2.03 -3.10
C PHE A 190 5.98 -2.88 -4.23
N TYR A 191 4.68 -2.78 -4.44
CA TYR A 191 3.96 -3.41 -5.54
C TYR A 191 2.78 -2.54 -5.99
N SER A 192 2.33 -2.77 -7.20
CA SER A 192 1.20 -2.07 -7.81
C SER A 192 0.41 -3.02 -8.70
N SER A 193 -0.82 -2.62 -9.07
CA SER A 193 -1.66 -3.40 -10.00
C SER A 193 -1.16 -3.34 -11.45
N SER A 194 -0.41 -2.31 -11.81
CA SER A 194 0.20 -2.12 -13.13
C SER A 194 1.32 -1.12 -13.03
N THR A 195 2.42 -1.34 -13.76
CA THR A 195 3.55 -0.42 -13.85
C THR A 195 3.40 0.58 -14.99
N GLY A 196 2.51 0.32 -15.95
CA GLY A 196 2.37 1.14 -17.16
C GLY A 196 3.46 0.93 -18.19
N GLY A 197 4.13 -0.24 -18.19
CA GLY A 197 5.20 -0.61 -19.13
C GLY A 197 6.61 -0.50 -18.57
N LYS A 198 6.81 0.29 -17.52
CA LYS A 198 8.08 0.42 -16.78
C LYS A 198 7.81 0.70 -15.31
N THR A 199 8.69 0.21 -14.43
CA THR A 199 8.64 0.62 -13.02
C THR A 199 9.22 2.03 -12.86
N ASN A 200 8.85 2.69 -11.77
CA ASN A 200 9.51 3.91 -11.32
C ASN A 200 10.48 3.60 -10.18
N ASP A 201 11.55 4.35 -10.08
CA ASP A 201 12.30 4.43 -8.84
C ASP A 201 11.45 5.10 -7.73
N ASN A 202 11.95 5.07 -6.50
CA ASN A 202 11.21 5.62 -5.37
C ASN A 202 11.17 7.17 -5.34
N VAL A 203 12.07 7.85 -6.04
CA VAL A 203 12.06 9.31 -6.15
C VAL A 203 10.91 9.74 -7.06
N VAL A 204 10.79 9.12 -8.23
CA VAL A 204 9.70 9.38 -9.18
C VAL A 204 8.36 8.86 -8.62
N GLY A 205 8.33 7.62 -8.13
CA GLY A 205 7.10 6.97 -7.66
C GLY A 205 6.49 7.61 -6.43
N PHE A 206 7.31 7.96 -5.43
CA PHE A 206 6.85 8.44 -4.12
C PHE A 206 7.32 9.85 -3.76
N GLY A 207 8.25 10.45 -4.55
CA GLY A 207 8.86 11.74 -4.23
C GLY A 207 9.83 11.67 -3.06
N SER A 208 10.47 10.53 -2.87
CA SER A 208 11.51 10.36 -1.86
C SER A 208 12.69 11.26 -2.17
N ALA A 209 13.32 11.84 -1.15
CA ALA A 209 14.49 12.67 -1.33
C ALA A 209 15.75 11.86 -1.71
N THR A 210 15.79 10.59 -1.29
CA THR A 210 16.95 9.70 -1.50
C THR A 210 16.54 8.51 -2.36
N PRO A 211 17.28 8.25 -3.47
CA PRO A 211 17.04 7.06 -4.27
C PRO A 211 17.48 5.79 -3.50
N TRP A 212 16.65 4.77 -3.58
CA TRP A 212 16.99 3.46 -3.03
C TRP A 212 17.56 2.56 -4.13
N PRO A 213 18.74 1.97 -3.94
CA PRO A 213 19.47 1.31 -5.02
C PRO A 213 18.76 0.07 -5.58
N TYR A 214 17.83 -0.50 -4.86
CA TYR A 214 17.03 -1.66 -5.28
C TYR A 214 15.66 -1.29 -5.91
N LEU A 215 15.27 -0.02 -5.88
CA LEU A 215 14.06 0.49 -6.53
C LEU A 215 14.44 1.29 -7.77
N LYS A 216 14.63 0.58 -8.86
CA LYS A 216 15.05 1.16 -10.15
C LYS A 216 13.95 1.07 -11.19
N THR A 217 14.11 1.86 -12.24
CA THR A 217 13.33 1.71 -13.46
C THR A 217 13.72 0.40 -14.15
N VAL A 218 12.72 -0.43 -14.41
CA VAL A 218 12.85 -1.72 -15.10
C VAL A 218 11.71 -1.83 -16.10
N ASP A 219 11.99 -2.35 -17.29
CA ASP A 219 10.99 -2.61 -18.31
C ASP A 219 10.00 -3.70 -17.86
N ASP A 220 8.72 -3.45 -18.06
CA ASP A 220 7.61 -4.38 -17.77
C ASP A 220 6.56 -4.30 -18.88
N PRO A 221 6.90 -4.79 -20.09
CA PRO A 221 6.00 -4.72 -21.23
C PRO A 221 4.71 -5.53 -20.99
N TRP A 222 4.75 -6.52 -20.14
CA TRP A 222 3.58 -7.35 -19.79
C TRP A 222 2.46 -6.57 -19.15
N SER A 223 2.74 -5.52 -18.39
CA SER A 223 1.71 -4.72 -17.72
C SER A 223 0.79 -3.96 -18.68
N VAL A 224 1.23 -3.75 -19.90
CA VAL A 224 0.50 -3.04 -20.97
C VAL A 224 0.17 -3.95 -22.17
N ASP A 225 0.52 -5.23 -22.12
CA ASP A 225 0.18 -6.19 -23.13
C ASP A 225 -1.33 -6.41 -23.21
N ASN A 226 -1.88 -6.36 -24.42
CA ASN A 226 -3.31 -6.52 -24.66
C ASN A 226 -3.84 -7.89 -24.22
N SER A 227 -3.01 -8.94 -24.23
CA SER A 227 -3.39 -10.30 -23.85
C SER A 227 -3.71 -10.44 -22.35
N VAL A 228 -3.18 -9.57 -21.50
CA VAL A 228 -3.44 -9.63 -20.04
C VAL A 228 -4.73 -8.90 -19.64
N GLY A 229 -5.42 -8.24 -20.58
CA GLY A 229 -6.70 -7.60 -20.33
C GLY A 229 -6.66 -6.47 -19.30
N ASN A 230 -5.55 -5.75 -19.19
CA ASN A 230 -5.42 -4.63 -18.26
C ASN A 230 -6.23 -3.43 -18.74
N SER A 231 -7.42 -3.23 -18.19
CA SER A 231 -8.30 -2.10 -18.53
C SER A 231 -7.70 -0.71 -18.18
N LYS A 232 -6.57 -0.67 -17.49
CA LYS A 232 -5.85 0.56 -17.12
C LYS A 232 -4.56 0.75 -17.92
N ALA A 233 -4.26 -0.13 -18.88
CA ALA A 233 -3.09 0.01 -19.75
C ALA A 233 -3.11 1.29 -20.57
N ALA A 234 -4.32 1.70 -21.02
CA ALA A 234 -4.55 2.95 -21.72
C ALA A 234 -5.74 3.70 -21.10
N TRP A 235 -5.65 5.01 -21.03
CA TRP A 235 -6.70 5.87 -20.49
C TRP A 235 -6.55 7.29 -21.05
N SER A 236 -7.66 8.02 -21.10
CA SER A 236 -7.70 9.44 -21.46
C SER A 236 -8.69 10.17 -20.57
N TYR A 237 -8.42 11.46 -20.36
CA TYR A 237 -9.31 12.38 -19.67
C TYR A 237 -9.33 13.70 -20.42
N ASP A 238 -10.53 14.23 -20.60
CA ASP A 238 -10.76 15.54 -21.22
C ASP A 238 -11.14 16.55 -20.14
N PHE A 239 -10.52 17.73 -20.18
CA PHE A 239 -10.79 18.80 -19.24
C PHE A 239 -11.00 20.11 -20.00
N SER A 240 -12.05 20.82 -19.65
CA SER A 240 -12.18 22.22 -20.05
C SER A 240 -11.19 23.12 -19.29
N SER A 241 -10.89 24.27 -19.85
CA SER A 241 -10.08 25.33 -19.21
C SER A 241 -10.57 25.65 -17.79
N TYR A 242 -11.87 25.72 -17.60
CA TYR A 242 -12.50 25.96 -16.29
C TYR A 242 -12.27 24.80 -15.29
N GLN A 243 -12.42 23.56 -15.75
CA GLN A 243 -12.19 22.37 -14.89
C GLN A 243 -10.74 22.28 -14.44
N LEU A 244 -9.79 22.55 -15.35
CA LEU A 244 -8.36 22.64 -15.00
C LEU A 244 -8.10 23.75 -13.99
N ALA A 245 -8.63 24.95 -14.24
CA ALA A 245 -8.45 26.08 -13.32
C ALA A 245 -9.00 25.78 -11.92
N LYS A 246 -10.16 25.15 -11.81
CA LYS A 246 -10.80 24.79 -10.55
C LYS A 246 -10.03 23.71 -9.77
N ASN A 247 -9.48 22.71 -10.46
CA ASN A 247 -8.86 21.54 -9.84
C ASN A 247 -7.36 21.74 -9.54
N ILE A 248 -6.68 22.65 -10.23
CA ILE A 248 -5.25 22.90 -10.00
C ILE A 248 -5.08 23.96 -8.91
N LEU A 249 -4.68 23.47 -7.74
CA LEU A 249 -4.57 24.29 -6.52
C LEU A 249 -3.12 24.72 -6.25
N CYS A 250 -2.96 25.96 -5.80
CA CYS A 250 -1.74 26.55 -5.25
C CYS A 250 -1.98 26.82 -3.75
N GLY A 251 -1.62 25.88 -2.89
CA GLY A 251 -2.12 25.84 -1.52
C GLY A 251 -3.61 25.46 -1.51
N ASP A 252 -4.42 26.16 -0.78
CA ASP A 252 -5.87 25.91 -0.63
C ASP A 252 -6.72 26.65 -1.68
N SER A 253 -6.10 27.35 -2.61
CA SER A 253 -6.80 28.17 -3.62
C SER A 253 -6.42 27.75 -5.03
N PRO A 254 -7.31 27.94 -6.03
CA PRO A 254 -6.99 27.71 -7.44
C PRO A 254 -5.78 28.50 -7.88
N CYS A 255 -4.93 27.89 -8.70
CA CYS A 255 -3.77 28.57 -9.29
C CYS A 255 -4.19 29.60 -10.35
N PHE A 256 -5.31 29.35 -11.03
CA PHE A 256 -5.79 30.09 -12.19
C PHE A 256 -7.29 30.38 -12.09
N ASP A 257 -7.74 31.40 -12.79
CA ASP A 257 -9.16 31.60 -13.11
C ASP A 257 -9.49 30.89 -14.43
N SER A 258 -8.52 30.82 -15.35
CA SER A 258 -8.59 30.07 -16.60
C SER A 258 -7.23 29.52 -16.98
N VAL A 259 -7.18 28.31 -17.50
CA VAL A 259 -5.97 27.68 -18.05
C VAL A 259 -6.01 27.77 -19.56
N THR A 260 -4.96 28.28 -20.19
CA THR A 260 -4.84 28.43 -21.63
C THR A 260 -3.95 27.36 -22.26
N ASP A 261 -3.06 26.79 -21.49
CA ASP A 261 -2.12 25.76 -21.95
C ASP A 261 -1.67 24.86 -20.82
N ILE A 262 -1.45 23.58 -21.12
CA ILE A 262 -0.87 22.58 -20.22
C ILE A 262 -0.02 21.60 -21.01
N TYR A 263 1.22 21.38 -20.56
CA TYR A 263 2.11 20.41 -21.19
C TYR A 263 3.07 19.77 -20.18
N VAL A 264 3.46 18.53 -20.48
CA VAL A 264 4.53 17.84 -19.75
C VAL A 264 5.86 18.47 -20.14
N SER A 265 6.48 19.15 -19.20
CA SER A 265 7.74 19.89 -19.43
C SER A 265 9.00 19.05 -19.16
N SER A 266 8.89 17.96 -18.41
CA SER A 266 9.95 16.96 -18.30
C SER A 266 9.39 15.59 -17.93
N VAL A 267 10.09 14.53 -18.33
CA VAL A 267 9.76 13.12 -18.08
C VAL A 267 10.90 12.42 -17.37
N ALA A 268 10.56 11.39 -16.61
CA ALA A 268 11.54 10.48 -16.00
C ALA A 268 12.08 9.47 -17.03
N GLU A 269 13.12 8.75 -16.67
CA GLU A 269 13.65 7.61 -17.44
C GLU A 269 12.56 6.56 -17.73
N SER A 270 11.65 6.35 -16.81
CA SER A 270 10.47 5.50 -16.97
C SER A 270 9.46 6.00 -17.99
N GLY A 271 9.51 7.28 -18.38
CA GLY A 271 8.49 7.94 -19.18
C GLY A 271 7.39 8.63 -18.35
N ALA A 272 7.42 8.51 -17.03
CA ALA A 272 6.47 9.21 -16.17
C ALA A 272 6.66 10.72 -16.23
N ALA A 273 5.57 11.50 -16.21
CA ALA A 273 5.62 12.95 -16.15
C ALA A 273 6.26 13.41 -14.84
N LEU A 274 7.42 14.04 -14.91
CA LEU A 274 8.11 14.65 -13.76
C LEU A 274 7.58 16.03 -13.46
N GLN A 275 7.54 16.88 -14.49
CA GLN A 275 7.07 18.25 -14.38
C GLN A 275 6.00 18.53 -15.43
N VAL A 276 4.99 19.26 -15.02
CA VAL A 276 3.90 19.72 -15.86
C VAL A 276 3.80 21.23 -15.71
N THR A 277 3.93 21.95 -16.81
CA THR A 277 3.80 23.40 -16.85
C THR A 277 2.42 23.76 -17.39
N MET A 278 1.76 24.67 -16.68
CA MET A 278 0.47 25.24 -17.06
C MET A 278 0.58 26.74 -17.20
N LYS A 279 -0.10 27.30 -18.18
CA LYS A 279 -0.24 28.73 -18.40
C LYS A 279 -1.72 29.11 -18.34
N GLY A 280 -1.98 30.34 -17.94
CA GLY A 280 -3.36 30.82 -17.82
C GLY A 280 -3.40 32.23 -17.24
N TYR A 281 -4.54 32.59 -16.70
CA TYR A 281 -4.76 33.88 -16.08
C TYR A 281 -5.22 33.74 -14.62
N ARG A 282 -4.78 34.68 -13.78
CA ARG A 282 -5.25 34.84 -12.41
C ARG A 282 -5.45 36.32 -12.12
N ASN A 283 -6.67 36.74 -11.75
CA ASN A 283 -7.04 38.14 -11.52
C ASN A 283 -6.69 39.05 -12.72
N GLY A 284 -6.88 38.55 -13.94
CA GLY A 284 -6.58 39.26 -15.18
C GLY A 284 -5.10 39.25 -15.62
N TYR A 285 -4.19 38.74 -14.79
CA TYR A 285 -2.77 38.67 -15.09
C TYR A 285 -2.35 37.29 -15.61
N ALA A 286 -1.47 37.31 -16.62
CA ALA A 286 -0.88 36.07 -17.12
C ALA A 286 -0.05 35.39 -16.03
N LYS A 287 -0.19 34.07 -15.91
CA LYS A 287 0.51 33.29 -14.92
C LYS A 287 0.98 31.96 -15.50
N SER A 288 2.17 31.55 -15.10
CA SER A 288 2.70 30.21 -15.39
C SER A 288 3.01 29.49 -14.06
N VAL A 289 2.65 28.21 -13.98
CA VAL A 289 2.88 27.36 -12.79
C VAL A 289 3.39 26.02 -13.25
N THR A 290 4.47 25.55 -12.64
CA THR A 290 4.99 24.18 -12.85
C THR A 290 4.75 23.35 -11.58
N LYS A 291 4.22 22.16 -11.76
CA LYS A 291 3.96 21.19 -10.69
C LYS A 291 4.52 19.82 -11.05
N SER A 292 4.81 19.01 -10.04
CA SER A 292 5.19 17.62 -10.29
C SER A 292 4.03 16.84 -10.94
N GLY A 293 4.37 15.90 -11.84
CA GLY A 293 3.38 15.01 -12.45
C GLY A 293 2.54 14.25 -11.41
N ARG A 294 3.12 13.91 -10.26
CA ARG A 294 2.40 13.34 -9.12
C ARG A 294 1.32 14.27 -8.56
N ASN A 295 1.63 15.55 -8.41
CA ASN A 295 0.64 16.53 -7.93
C ASN A 295 -0.49 16.68 -8.94
N ILE A 296 -0.17 16.74 -10.22
CA ILE A 296 -1.18 16.80 -11.28
C ILE A 296 -2.05 15.54 -11.29
N LYS A 297 -1.42 14.34 -11.23
CA LYS A 297 -2.16 13.08 -11.06
C LYS A 297 -3.17 13.16 -9.92
N SER A 298 -2.74 13.61 -8.74
CA SER A 298 -3.58 13.68 -7.55
C SER A 298 -4.72 14.70 -7.70
N GLN A 299 -4.41 15.88 -8.23
CA GLN A 299 -5.38 16.98 -8.34
C GLN A 299 -6.41 16.76 -9.46
N LEU A 300 -6.03 16.07 -10.54
CA LEU A 300 -6.92 15.74 -11.65
C LEU A 300 -7.52 14.32 -11.59
N GLY A 301 -7.13 13.51 -10.60
CA GLY A 301 -7.68 12.17 -10.41
C GLY A 301 -7.19 11.15 -11.44
N PHE A 302 -6.00 11.33 -12.02
CA PHE A 302 -5.46 10.42 -13.03
C PHE A 302 -5.15 9.03 -12.46
N THR A 303 -5.25 8.03 -13.30
CA THR A 303 -4.93 6.64 -12.97
C THR A 303 -3.45 6.48 -12.60
N SER A 304 -2.55 7.15 -13.35
CA SER A 304 -1.11 7.13 -13.10
C SER A 304 -0.48 8.48 -13.45
N HIS A 305 0.82 8.65 -13.23
CA HIS A 305 1.59 9.79 -13.74
C HIS A 305 2.36 9.48 -15.04
N TYR A 306 2.05 8.36 -15.68
CA TYR A 306 2.42 8.08 -17.06
C TYR A 306 1.38 8.71 -17.99
N PHE A 307 1.56 9.95 -18.35
CA PHE A 307 0.67 10.66 -19.25
C PHE A 307 1.43 11.67 -20.09
N SER A 308 0.92 11.93 -21.26
CA SER A 308 1.27 13.06 -22.12
C SER A 308 0.10 14.01 -22.23
N THR A 309 0.33 15.17 -22.73
CA THR A 309 -0.67 16.17 -23.05
C THR A 309 -0.69 16.38 -24.55
N SER A 310 -1.88 16.42 -25.15
CA SER A 310 -2.08 16.90 -26.50
C SER A 310 -2.88 18.19 -26.43
N SER A 311 -2.34 19.31 -26.91
CA SER A 311 -3.09 20.53 -27.18
C SER A 311 -3.61 20.45 -28.61
N GLN A 312 -4.91 20.44 -28.81
CA GLN A 312 -5.47 20.82 -30.08
C GLN A 312 -5.49 22.36 -30.16
N SER A 313 -5.23 22.90 -31.34
CA SER A 313 -5.17 24.34 -31.61
C SER A 313 -6.44 25.12 -31.35
N ASP A 314 -7.53 24.43 -30.96
CA ASP A 314 -8.80 25.03 -30.55
C ASP A 314 -9.08 24.72 -29.08
N VAL A 315 -8.89 25.73 -28.28
CA VAL A 315 -8.75 25.74 -26.80
C VAL A 315 -10.04 25.45 -26.04
N SER A 316 -10.78 24.41 -26.34
CA SER A 316 -11.90 24.01 -25.49
C SER A 316 -11.68 22.72 -24.72
N THR A 317 -10.79 21.84 -25.16
CA THR A 317 -10.51 20.56 -24.49
C THR A 317 -9.06 20.19 -24.50
N LEU A 318 -8.52 19.85 -23.35
CA LEU A 318 -7.20 19.22 -23.18
C LEU A 318 -7.39 17.74 -22.98
N SER A 319 -6.89 16.94 -23.90
CA SER A 319 -6.84 15.49 -23.77
C SER A 319 -5.50 15.09 -23.19
N VAL A 320 -5.54 14.30 -22.14
CA VAL A 320 -4.36 13.73 -21.48
C VAL A 320 -4.40 12.23 -21.69
N GLY A 321 -3.53 11.72 -22.53
CA GLY A 321 -3.55 10.33 -22.97
C GLY A 321 -2.34 9.52 -22.52
N PRO A 322 -2.36 8.20 -22.72
CA PRO A 322 -1.24 7.34 -22.41
C PRO A 322 -0.05 7.68 -23.30
N ILE A 323 1.16 7.55 -22.73
CA ILE A 323 2.38 7.57 -23.53
C ILE A 323 2.34 6.35 -24.42
N THR A 324 2.29 6.54 -25.74
CA THR A 324 2.56 5.46 -26.68
C THR A 324 4.04 5.12 -26.54
N VAL A 325 4.34 4.03 -25.87
CA VAL A 325 5.68 3.46 -25.94
C VAL A 325 5.84 2.96 -27.36
N ASN A 326 6.59 3.68 -28.20
CA ASN A 326 7.03 3.15 -29.47
C ASN A 326 7.82 1.89 -29.12
N ASN A 327 7.28 0.73 -29.45
CA ASN A 327 8.03 -0.51 -29.50
C ASN A 327 9.12 -0.31 -30.54
N SER A 328 10.30 0.14 -30.12
CA SER A 328 11.50 -0.18 -30.87
C SER A 328 11.62 -1.70 -30.73
N THR A 329 11.33 -2.38 -31.82
CA THR A 329 11.66 -3.78 -32.03
C THR A 329 13.13 -3.95 -31.74
N GLN A 330 13.47 -4.34 -30.53
CA GLN A 330 14.73 -4.98 -30.25
C GLN A 330 14.47 -6.48 -30.20
N ASP A 331 15.30 -7.12 -30.97
CA ASP A 331 15.35 -8.54 -31.30
C ASP A 331 14.87 -9.47 -30.20
N SER A 332 14.05 -10.40 -30.65
CA SER A 332 13.68 -11.64 -29.97
C SER A 332 14.90 -12.56 -29.81
N ASP A 333 15.79 -12.22 -28.90
CA ASP A 333 16.80 -13.14 -28.43
C ASP A 333 16.34 -13.82 -27.14
N ASN A 334 15.77 -15.02 -27.34
CA ASN A 334 15.73 -16.14 -26.41
C ASN A 334 15.52 -15.81 -24.93
N VAL A 335 14.32 -15.42 -24.56
CA VAL A 335 13.84 -15.73 -23.22
C VAL A 335 13.41 -17.20 -23.24
N THR A 336 14.34 -18.09 -23.04
CA THR A 336 14.01 -19.46 -22.62
C THR A 336 13.25 -19.34 -21.31
N THR A 337 11.99 -19.74 -21.32
CA THR A 337 11.22 -20.02 -20.12
C THR A 337 11.90 -21.18 -19.39
N SER A 338 12.99 -20.87 -18.67
CA SER A 338 13.48 -21.79 -17.68
C SER A 338 12.51 -21.70 -16.49
N THR A 339 11.99 -22.84 -16.08
CA THR A 339 11.30 -23.05 -14.81
C THR A 339 12.28 -22.87 -13.64
N GLY A 340 13.11 -21.85 -13.70
CA GLY A 340 14.10 -21.50 -12.70
C GLY A 340 13.50 -20.51 -11.68
N ASP A 341 13.86 -20.72 -10.46
CA ASP A 341 13.46 -19.98 -9.27
C ASP A 341 13.32 -18.46 -9.52
N ILE A 342 12.23 -17.88 -8.99
CA ILE A 342 12.01 -16.41 -8.87
C ILE A 342 13.25 -15.74 -8.25
N ALA A 343 14.04 -16.45 -7.46
CA ALA A 343 15.34 -16.03 -6.93
C ALA A 343 16.36 -15.65 -8.02
N GLN A 344 16.34 -16.27 -9.19
CA GLN A 344 17.30 -15.96 -10.27
C GLN A 344 17.02 -14.61 -10.94
N TYR A 345 15.75 -14.19 -11.04
CA TYR A 345 15.42 -12.87 -11.56
C TYR A 345 15.84 -11.73 -10.63
N ALA A 346 15.85 -11.98 -9.33
CA ALA A 346 16.26 -10.98 -8.34
C ALA A 346 17.79 -10.90 -8.22
N THR A 347 18.53 -11.96 -8.52
CA THR A 347 19.98 -12.04 -8.35
C THR A 347 20.79 -11.54 -9.54
N SER A 348 20.22 -11.49 -10.76
CA SER A 348 20.99 -11.19 -11.97
C SER A 348 21.23 -9.70 -12.20
N SER A 349 20.49 -8.80 -11.58
CA SER A 349 20.61 -7.37 -11.88
C SER A 349 20.83 -6.44 -10.70
N ALA A 350 20.71 -6.88 -9.45
CA ALA A 350 20.70 -5.96 -8.29
C ALA A 350 21.28 -6.51 -6.97
N GLY A 351 21.89 -7.69 -6.92
CA GLY A 351 22.40 -8.26 -5.66
C GLY A 351 21.31 -8.56 -4.63
N LEU A 352 20.10 -8.92 -5.09
CA LEU A 352 18.99 -9.31 -4.21
C LEU A 352 19.11 -10.77 -3.82
N ASN A 353 19.10 -11.04 -2.53
CA ASN A 353 19.15 -12.38 -1.96
C ASN A 353 17.83 -12.74 -1.26
N LEU A 354 17.45 -14.01 -1.39
CA LEU A 354 16.37 -14.60 -0.63
C LEU A 354 16.94 -15.30 0.61
N LEU A 355 16.54 -14.82 1.79
CA LEU A 355 16.89 -15.48 3.04
C LEU A 355 15.72 -16.31 3.54
N SER A 356 16.02 -17.56 3.90
CA SER A 356 15.12 -18.40 4.68
C SER A 356 15.60 -18.40 6.13
N LYS A 357 14.79 -17.84 7.04
CA LYS A 357 15.03 -17.96 8.48
C LYS A 357 13.82 -18.61 9.14
N SER A 358 14.04 -19.81 9.66
CA SER A 358 13.17 -20.40 10.67
C SER A 358 13.43 -19.65 11.98
N GLY A 359 12.50 -18.86 12.48
CA GLY A 359 12.56 -18.34 13.83
C GLY A 359 12.61 -16.82 14.03
N LEU A 360 12.23 -16.00 13.09
CA LEU A 360 12.00 -14.58 13.30
C LEU A 360 10.51 -14.26 13.32
N LEU A 361 10.03 -14.00 14.51
CA LEU A 361 8.80 -13.41 15.05
C LEU A 361 8.03 -14.36 15.97
#